data_7a7669c762ef1c10f4f2c0311e7de504
#
_entry.id   7a7669c762ef1c10f4f2c0311e7de504
#
_cell.length_a   1.000
_cell.length_b   1.000
_cell.length_c   1.000
_cell.angle_alpha   90.00
_cell.angle_beta   90.00
_cell.angle_gamma   90.00
#
_symmetry.space_group_name_H-M   'P 1'
#
loop_
_entity.id
_entity.type
_entity.pdbx_description
1 polymer ?
#
loop_
_entity_poly.entity_id
_entity_poly.type
_entity_poly.pdbx_seq_one_letter_code
_entity_poly.pdbx_strand_id
1 'polypeptide(L)'
;LQEWSEHDFGLVNEQLPLPVLEELFAPYLPFELNDFTEILPGFHWRSAEGGYLLVFWAAQLMRYSFFVFSYSKEGVYLDNAEVAGLFSEDETLVSRMANILNPNLIHIIEGVHDATQIKVNPMSTAKWEIELLKDGKFIQIDAE
;
A
#
# COMPACT_ATOMS: atom_id res chain seq x y z
N LEU A 1 -5.09 -9.75 -2.41
CA LEU A 1 -5.54 -8.78 -1.38
C LEU A 1 -7.07 -8.70 -1.24
N GLN A 2 -7.84 -9.19 -2.21
CA GLN A 2 -9.31 -9.09 -2.18
C GLN A 2 -9.98 -10.01 -1.14
N GLU A 3 -9.31 -11.05 -0.72
CA GLU A 3 -9.87 -12.05 0.21
C GLU A 3 -9.52 -11.80 1.67
N TRP A 4 -8.69 -10.80 1.95
CA TRP A 4 -8.23 -10.51 3.31
C TRP A 4 -8.74 -9.16 3.76
N SER A 5 -9.52 -9.15 4.83
CA SER A 5 -9.83 -7.91 5.53
C SER A 5 -8.61 -7.47 6.35
N GLU A 6 -8.54 -6.20 6.68
CA GLU A 6 -7.48 -5.66 7.53
C GLU A 6 -7.44 -6.38 8.89
N HIS A 7 -8.61 -6.74 9.41
CA HIS A 7 -8.72 -7.51 10.65
C HIS A 7 -8.10 -8.90 10.52
N ASP A 8 -8.43 -9.62 9.44
CA ASP A 8 -7.88 -10.95 9.20
C ASP A 8 -6.36 -10.90 9.00
N PHE A 9 -5.87 -9.90 8.29
CA PHE A 9 -4.44 -9.69 8.10
C PHE A 9 -3.73 -9.47 9.45
N GLY A 10 -4.28 -8.62 10.31
CA GLY A 10 -3.73 -8.35 11.63
C GLY A 10 -3.74 -9.57 12.57
N LEU A 11 -4.66 -10.52 12.37
CA LEU A 11 -4.70 -11.76 13.16
C LEU A 11 -3.62 -12.77 12.75
N VAL A 12 -3.16 -12.73 11.50
CA VAL A 12 -2.20 -13.71 10.95
C VAL A 12 -0.76 -13.24 11.06
N ASN A 13 -0.53 -11.92 10.98
CA ASN A 13 0.81 -11.36 10.96
C ASN A 13 1.13 -10.62 12.26
N GLU A 14 2.35 -10.78 12.72
CA GLU A 14 2.86 -10.05 13.88
C GLU A 14 3.45 -8.71 13.45
N GLN A 15 3.31 -7.70 14.31
CA GLN A 15 3.94 -6.41 14.10
C GLN A 15 5.46 -6.56 14.04
N LEU A 16 6.09 -5.82 13.13
CA LEU A 16 7.54 -5.80 13.03
C LEU A 16 8.17 -5.16 14.27
N PRO A 17 9.33 -5.67 14.74
CA PRO A 17 10.04 -5.06 15.85
C PRO A 17 10.43 -3.61 15.56
N LEU A 18 10.37 -2.76 16.59
CA LEU A 18 10.66 -1.33 16.45
C LEU A 18 12.03 -1.03 15.81
N PRO A 19 13.14 -1.72 16.15
CA PRO A 19 14.42 -1.47 15.48
C PRO A 19 14.37 -1.72 13.96
N VAL A 20 13.61 -2.73 13.51
CA VAL A 20 13.42 -3.02 12.07
C VAL A 20 12.64 -1.90 11.41
N LEU A 21 11.58 -1.40 12.06
CA LEU A 21 10.78 -0.30 11.54
C LEU A 21 11.59 0.99 11.41
N GLU A 22 12.38 1.31 12.42
CA GLU A 22 13.19 2.54 12.45
C GLU A 22 14.33 2.52 11.42
N GLU A 23 14.90 1.37 11.16
CA GLU A 23 16.04 1.24 10.25
C GLU A 23 15.63 1.07 8.79
N LEU A 24 14.64 0.20 8.52
CA LEU A 24 14.30 -0.20 7.15
C LEU A 24 13.13 0.57 6.55
N PHE A 25 12.20 1.05 7.35
CA PHE A 25 10.97 1.66 6.83
C PHE A 25 10.81 3.13 7.18
N ALA A 26 11.07 3.52 8.41
CA ALA A 26 10.81 4.88 8.88
C ALA A 26 11.46 5.98 8.01
N PRO A 27 12.70 5.83 7.51
CA PRO A 27 13.33 6.86 6.68
C PRO A 27 12.60 7.10 5.35
N TYR A 28 11.81 6.15 4.89
CA TYR A 28 11.17 6.17 3.56
C TYR A 28 9.65 6.31 3.60
N LEU A 29 9.04 6.21 4.79
CA LEU A 29 7.59 6.34 4.93
C LEU A 29 7.18 7.81 4.78
N PRO A 30 5.98 8.08 4.18
CA PRO A 30 5.45 9.44 4.05
C PRO A 30 4.85 9.99 5.35
N PHE A 31 5.01 9.30 6.48
CA PHE A 31 4.51 9.70 7.80
C PHE A 31 5.50 9.28 8.87
N GLU A 32 5.39 9.91 10.04
CA GLU A 32 6.21 9.56 11.21
C GLU A 32 5.58 8.41 12.01
N LEU A 33 6.43 7.51 12.53
CA LEU A 33 5.99 6.46 13.44
C LEU A 33 5.63 7.07 14.79
N ASN A 34 4.50 6.66 15.36
CA ASN A 34 4.04 7.06 16.68
C ASN A 34 3.40 5.87 17.42
N ASP A 35 2.88 6.10 18.63
CA ASP A 35 2.31 5.04 19.46
C ASP A 35 1.06 4.40 18.85
N PHE A 36 0.43 5.05 17.87
CA PHE A 36 -0.76 4.54 17.19
C PHE A 36 -0.45 3.86 15.85
N THR A 37 0.82 3.83 15.44
CA THR A 37 1.23 3.24 14.16
C THR A 37 1.58 1.76 14.35
N GLU A 38 0.94 0.90 13.53
CA GLU A 38 1.27 -0.52 13.44
C GLU A 38 1.73 -0.83 12.02
N ILE A 39 2.81 -1.57 11.88
CA ILE A 39 3.34 -2.04 10.60
C ILE A 39 3.39 -3.57 10.62
N LEU A 40 2.66 -4.19 9.70
CA LEU A 40 2.58 -5.64 9.57
C LEU A 40 3.17 -6.08 8.23
N PRO A 41 4.03 -7.11 8.22
CA PRO A 41 4.52 -7.65 6.96
C PRO A 41 3.39 -8.31 6.17
N GLY A 42 3.39 -8.11 4.86
CA GLY A 42 2.45 -8.74 3.96
C GLY A 42 3.12 -9.88 3.20
N PHE A 43 3.43 -9.64 1.95
CA PHE A 43 4.03 -10.61 1.05
C PHE A 43 5.08 -9.94 0.16
N HIS A 44 5.82 -10.73 -0.59
CA HIS A 44 6.86 -10.24 -1.49
C HIS A 44 6.90 -11.04 -2.79
N TRP A 45 7.48 -10.42 -3.81
CA TRP A 45 7.75 -11.09 -5.08
C TRP A 45 8.98 -10.47 -5.75
N ARG A 46 9.42 -11.10 -6.82
CA ARG A 46 10.53 -10.61 -7.65
C ARG A 46 10.00 -9.77 -8.79
N SER A 47 10.67 -8.64 -9.06
CA SER A 47 10.41 -7.87 -10.28
C SER A 47 10.92 -8.62 -11.51
N ALA A 48 10.51 -8.17 -12.70
CA ALA A 48 10.99 -8.77 -13.96
C ALA A 48 12.51 -8.67 -14.11
N GLU A 49 13.13 -7.65 -13.53
CA GLU A 49 14.58 -7.43 -13.54
C GLU A 49 15.31 -8.18 -12.41
N GLY A 50 14.57 -8.91 -11.56
CA GLY A 50 15.14 -9.70 -10.47
C GLY A 50 15.35 -8.96 -9.16
N GLY A 51 14.88 -7.72 -9.04
CA GLY A 51 14.80 -7.02 -7.77
C GLY A 51 13.69 -7.57 -6.88
N TYR A 52 13.49 -6.97 -5.72
CA TYR A 52 12.49 -7.41 -4.74
C TYR A 52 11.40 -6.36 -4.58
N LEU A 53 10.17 -6.83 -4.48
CA LEU A 53 9.01 -6.02 -4.12
C LEU A 53 8.44 -6.56 -2.82
N LEU A 54 8.27 -5.69 -1.85
CA LEU A 54 7.79 -6.05 -0.52
C LEU A 54 6.53 -5.24 -0.21
N VAL A 55 5.45 -5.92 0.14
CA VAL A 55 4.20 -5.29 0.55
C VAL A 55 4.05 -5.41 2.05
N PHE A 56 3.67 -4.32 2.69
CA PHE A 56 3.28 -4.33 4.09
C PHE A 56 2.07 -3.44 4.34
N TRP A 57 1.39 -3.71 5.43
CA TRP A 57 0.24 -2.97 5.89
C TRP A 57 0.65 -2.01 7.00
N ALA A 58 0.20 -0.77 6.89
CA ALA A 58 0.44 0.27 7.87
C ALA A 58 -0.89 0.80 8.40
N ALA A 59 -1.12 0.68 9.69
CA ALA A 59 -2.26 1.25 10.37
C ALA A 59 -1.85 2.49 11.14
N GLN A 60 -2.60 3.55 10.93
CA GLN A 60 -2.50 4.80 11.65
C GLN A 60 -3.89 5.18 12.18
N LEU A 61 -3.97 6.24 12.95
CA LEU A 61 -5.27 6.78 13.33
C LEU A 61 -6.03 7.25 12.08
N MET A 62 -7.21 6.69 11.84
CA MET A 62 -8.10 7.01 10.70
C MET A 62 -7.54 6.69 9.31
N ARG A 63 -6.48 5.86 9.22
CA ARG A 63 -5.89 5.50 7.94
C ARG A 63 -5.27 4.11 8.00
N TYR A 64 -5.66 3.25 7.07
CA TYR A 64 -5.06 1.93 6.86
C TYR A 64 -4.57 1.86 5.43
N SER A 65 -3.32 1.45 5.23
CA SER A 65 -2.70 1.48 3.91
C SER A 65 -1.82 0.27 3.65
N PHE A 66 -1.79 -0.18 2.41
CA PHE A 66 -0.79 -1.11 1.91
C PHE A 66 0.23 -0.34 1.09
N PHE A 67 1.49 -0.53 1.43
CA PHE A 67 2.63 0.02 0.71
C PHE A 67 3.38 -1.08 0.00
N VAL A 68 3.88 -0.77 -1.19
CA VAL A 68 4.86 -1.60 -1.88
C VAL A 68 6.20 -0.87 -1.90
N PHE A 69 7.24 -1.55 -1.46
CA PHE A 69 8.61 -1.07 -1.48
C PHE A 69 9.40 -1.86 -2.52
N SER A 70 10.19 -1.17 -3.33
CA SER A 70 11.08 -1.81 -4.29
C SER A 70 12.52 -1.75 -3.83
N TYR A 71 13.24 -2.85 -4.05
CA TYR A 71 14.63 -3.03 -3.69
C TYR A 71 15.40 -3.61 -4.88
N SER A 72 16.68 -3.26 -5.00
CA SER A 72 17.57 -3.88 -5.97
C SER A 72 17.83 -5.35 -5.64
N LYS A 73 18.49 -6.07 -6.55
CA LYS A 73 18.95 -7.46 -6.31
C LYS A 73 19.83 -7.57 -5.07
N GLU A 74 20.56 -6.51 -4.74
CA GLU A 74 21.45 -6.42 -3.59
C GLU A 74 20.74 -6.00 -2.29
N GLY A 75 19.42 -5.75 -2.36
CA GLY A 75 18.62 -5.35 -1.20
C GLY A 75 18.67 -3.85 -0.89
N VAL A 76 19.08 -3.01 -1.85
CA VAL A 76 19.09 -1.56 -1.68
C VAL A 76 17.71 -0.99 -1.98
N TYR A 77 17.20 -0.15 -1.08
CA TYR A 77 15.93 0.55 -1.29
C TYR A 77 15.99 1.46 -2.52
N LEU A 78 14.93 1.40 -3.32
CA LEU A 78 14.83 2.20 -4.55
C LEU A 78 13.64 3.15 -4.55
N ASP A 79 12.45 2.68 -4.19
CA ASP A 79 11.23 3.50 -4.19
C ASP A 79 10.11 2.83 -3.40
N ASN A 80 9.03 3.58 -3.16
CA ASN A 80 7.80 3.02 -2.57
C ASN A 80 6.56 3.71 -3.11
N ALA A 81 5.41 3.04 -2.96
CA ALA A 81 4.10 3.58 -3.31
C ALA A 81 3.02 3.03 -2.38
N GLU A 82 2.06 3.88 -2.03
CA GLU A 82 0.83 3.44 -1.38
C GLU A 82 -0.13 2.93 -2.46
N VAL A 83 -0.52 1.67 -2.39
CA VAL A 83 -1.27 1.01 -3.47
C VAL A 83 -2.70 0.66 -3.11
N ALA A 84 -3.00 0.46 -1.85
CA ALA A 84 -4.33 0.12 -1.39
C ALA A 84 -4.57 0.69 0.00
N GLY A 85 -5.83 0.73 0.42
CA GLY A 85 -6.15 1.17 1.76
C GLY A 85 -7.56 1.68 1.94
N LEU A 86 -7.82 2.11 3.16
CA LEU A 86 -9.07 2.72 3.59
C LEU A 86 -8.73 3.90 4.48
N PHE A 87 -9.19 5.09 4.13
CA PHE A 87 -8.92 6.28 4.93
C PHE A 87 -10.06 7.28 4.84
N SER A 88 -10.19 8.07 5.91
CA SER A 88 -11.20 9.11 6.02
C SER A 88 -10.58 10.47 5.77
N GLU A 89 -11.22 11.26 4.91
CA GLU A 89 -10.88 12.66 4.65
C GLU A 89 -12.14 13.49 4.79
N ASP A 90 -12.17 14.38 5.80
CA ASP A 90 -13.34 15.18 6.15
C ASP A 90 -14.58 14.28 6.33
N GLU A 91 -15.63 14.49 5.53
CA GLU A 91 -16.86 13.68 5.56
C GLU A 91 -16.88 12.57 4.50
N THR A 92 -15.74 12.27 3.90
CA THR A 92 -15.63 11.23 2.88
C THR A 92 -14.80 10.04 3.37
N LEU A 93 -15.13 8.87 2.84
CA LEU A 93 -14.38 7.64 3.04
C LEU A 93 -13.78 7.24 1.70
N VAL A 94 -12.47 7.11 1.65
CA VAL A 94 -11.75 6.70 0.44
C VAL A 94 -11.35 5.23 0.58
N SER A 95 -11.74 4.44 -0.40
CA SER A 95 -11.42 3.01 -0.49
C SER A 95 -10.60 2.76 -1.74
N ARG A 96 -9.42 2.20 -1.59
CA ARG A 96 -8.48 1.94 -2.68
C ARG A 96 -8.12 0.47 -2.72
N MET A 97 -8.24 -0.15 -3.90
CA MET A 97 -7.91 -1.55 -4.12
C MET A 97 -6.82 -1.68 -5.18
N ALA A 98 -5.94 -2.66 -5.00
CA ALA A 98 -4.85 -2.93 -5.92
C ALA A 98 -4.92 -4.36 -6.45
N ASN A 99 -4.69 -4.50 -7.77
CA ASN A 99 -4.51 -5.78 -8.42
C ASN A 99 -3.12 -5.84 -9.05
N ILE A 100 -2.34 -6.84 -8.67
CA ILE A 100 -1.03 -7.08 -9.27
C ILE A 100 -1.26 -7.85 -10.57
N LEU A 101 -1.11 -7.16 -11.71
CA LEU A 101 -1.35 -7.74 -13.02
C LEU A 101 -0.17 -8.57 -13.53
N ASN A 102 1.05 -8.10 -13.24
CA ASN A 102 2.29 -8.82 -13.51
C ASN A 102 3.36 -8.30 -12.54
N PRO A 103 4.58 -8.86 -12.53
CA PRO A 103 5.60 -8.46 -11.55
C PRO A 103 5.96 -6.98 -11.51
N ASN A 104 5.68 -6.23 -12.58
CA ASN A 104 6.03 -4.81 -12.68
C ASN A 104 4.82 -3.89 -12.84
N LEU A 105 3.59 -4.40 -12.74
CA LEU A 105 2.38 -3.61 -13.00
C LEU A 105 1.30 -3.85 -11.97
N ILE A 106 0.84 -2.78 -11.34
CA ILE A 106 -0.25 -2.79 -10.36
C ILE A 106 -1.37 -1.89 -10.87
N HIS A 107 -2.56 -2.44 -10.97
CA HIS A 107 -3.78 -1.69 -11.31
C HIS A 107 -4.49 -1.27 -10.04
N ILE A 108 -4.87 0.01 -9.95
CA ILE A 108 -5.51 0.59 -8.76
C ILE A 108 -6.88 1.13 -9.11
N ILE A 109 -7.85 0.82 -8.26
CA ILE A 109 -9.22 1.34 -8.32
C ILE A 109 -9.51 2.05 -6.99
N GLU A 110 -9.97 3.28 -7.07
CA GLU A 110 -10.32 4.07 -5.91
C GLU A 110 -11.78 4.49 -5.97
N GLY A 111 -12.50 4.30 -4.87
CA GLY A 111 -13.85 4.77 -4.68
C GLY A 111 -13.92 5.79 -3.55
N VAL A 112 -14.70 6.86 -3.75
CA VAL A 112 -14.94 7.87 -2.72
C VAL A 112 -16.41 7.77 -2.30
N HIS A 113 -16.63 7.60 -1.00
CA HIS A 113 -17.95 7.41 -0.41
C HIS A 113 -18.27 8.56 0.56
N ASP A 114 -19.55 8.90 0.67
CA ASP A 114 -20.01 9.81 1.71
C ASP A 114 -20.06 9.04 3.05
N ALA A 115 -19.25 9.45 4.01
CA ALA A 115 -19.18 8.80 5.32
C ALA A 115 -20.44 9.01 6.16
N THR A 116 -21.27 10.00 5.83
CA THR A 116 -22.52 10.32 6.54
C THR A 116 -23.73 9.51 6.01
N GLN A 117 -23.57 8.82 4.88
CA GLN A 117 -24.63 8.08 4.24
C GLN A 117 -24.24 6.61 4.04
N ILE A 118 -25.17 5.71 4.34
CA ILE A 118 -24.99 4.28 4.08
C ILE A 118 -25.36 4.03 2.61
N LYS A 119 -24.40 4.25 1.71
CA LYS A 119 -24.54 3.95 0.28
C LYS A 119 -23.56 2.85 -0.12
N VAL A 120 -24.05 1.91 -0.89
CA VAL A 120 -23.25 0.79 -1.42
C VAL A 120 -22.32 1.29 -2.54
N ASN A 121 -22.79 2.24 -3.36
CA ASN A 121 -22.01 2.76 -4.48
C ASN A 121 -21.20 4.00 -4.10
N PRO A 122 -19.96 4.12 -4.59
CA PRO A 122 -19.17 5.31 -4.36
C PRO A 122 -19.75 6.53 -5.07
N MET A 123 -19.52 7.73 -4.51
CA MET A 123 -19.86 9.00 -5.16
C MET A 123 -19.02 9.24 -6.41
N SER A 124 -17.77 8.79 -6.40
CA SER A 124 -16.87 8.85 -7.54
C SER A 124 -15.90 7.66 -7.55
N THR A 125 -15.41 7.34 -8.73
CA THR A 125 -14.44 6.25 -8.92
C THR A 125 -13.31 6.73 -9.81
N ALA A 126 -12.08 6.40 -9.45
CA ALA A 126 -10.88 6.66 -10.23
C ALA A 126 -10.11 5.36 -10.46
N LYS A 127 -9.38 5.30 -11.56
CA LYS A 127 -8.55 4.15 -11.91
C LYS A 127 -7.22 4.63 -12.45
N TRP A 128 -6.15 3.95 -12.06
CA TRP A 128 -4.81 4.19 -12.61
C TRP A 128 -3.95 2.96 -12.44
N GLU A 129 -2.78 2.99 -13.03
CA GLU A 129 -1.80 1.93 -12.91
C GLU A 129 -0.50 2.49 -12.34
N ILE A 130 0.22 1.65 -11.62
CA ILE A 130 1.57 1.92 -11.17
C ILE A 130 2.48 0.91 -11.84
N GLU A 131 3.44 1.40 -12.61
CA GLU A 131 4.44 0.59 -13.30
C GLU A 131 5.80 0.73 -12.60
N LEU A 132 6.45 -0.41 -12.37
CA LEU A 132 7.82 -0.45 -11.89
C LEU A 132 8.76 -0.41 -13.10
N LEU A 133 9.58 0.63 -13.16
CA LEU A 133 10.58 0.80 -14.19
C LEU A 133 11.84 -0.02 -13.91
N LYS A 134 12.72 -0.14 -14.90
CA LYS A 134 13.96 -0.93 -14.80
C LYS A 134 14.91 -0.46 -13.70
N ASP A 135 14.87 0.85 -13.39
CA ASP A 135 15.68 1.44 -12.32
C ASP A 135 15.09 1.22 -10.91
N GLY A 136 13.94 0.55 -10.81
CA GLY A 136 13.24 0.28 -9.54
C GLY A 136 12.34 1.41 -9.06
N LYS A 137 12.15 2.44 -9.87
CA LYS A 137 11.22 3.53 -9.57
C LYS A 137 9.81 3.21 -10.07
N PHE A 138 8.81 3.67 -9.31
CA PHE A 138 7.41 3.58 -9.71
C PHE A 138 6.99 4.82 -10.47
N ILE A 139 6.19 4.63 -11.53
CA ILE A 139 5.49 5.72 -12.21
C ILE A 139 4.00 5.44 -12.20
N GLN A 140 3.22 6.50 -12.11
CA GLN A 140 1.76 6.42 -12.22
C GLN A 140 1.36 6.67 -13.67
N ILE A 141 0.48 5.80 -14.17
CA ILE A 141 -0.12 5.91 -15.50
C ILE A 141 -1.62 5.99 -15.30
N ASP A 142 -2.26 7.05 -15.78
CA ASP A 142 -3.70 7.16 -15.68
C ASP A 142 -4.36 6.14 -16.61
N ALA A 143 -5.31 5.38 -16.07
CA ALA A 143 -6.08 4.42 -16.85
C ALA A 143 -7.15 5.17 -17.65
N GLU A 144 -7.19 4.92 -18.94
CA GLU A 144 -8.22 5.45 -19.83
C GLU A 144 -9.57 4.73 -19.66
#